data_74efca5d9bf2e8fc96622ff82dc3aa1d
#
_entry.id   74efca5d9bf2e8fc96622ff82dc3aa1d
#
_cell.length_a   1.000
_cell.length_b   1.000
_cell.length_c   1.000
_cell.angle_alpha   90.00
_cell.angle_beta   90.00
_cell.angle_gamma   90.00
#
_symmetry.space_group_name_H-M   'P 1'
#
loop_
_entity.id
_entity.type
_entity.pdbx_description
1 polymer ?
#
loop_
_entity_poly.entity_id
_entity_poly.type
_entity_poly.pdbx_seq_one_letter_code
_entity_poly.pdbx_strand_id
1 'polypeptide(L)'
;MRMLCFMTLGLFFALIASPLMATPAQKDAASSQSSLATGQRLFLDNCAECHQRNGRGIEGIYPSLASSEVVRGNGVDVALQLIIGRGEMPSFASAMGAEEMADLINYVRNAWGNEGDAIDAATIERLIK
;
A
#
# COMPACT_ATOMS: atom_id res chain seq x y z
N MET A 1 -51.24 12.54 59.92
CA MET A 1 -50.72 11.49 58.99
C MET A 1 -50.36 12.20 57.69
N ARG A 2 -49.05 12.49 57.51
CA ARG A 2 -48.54 13.29 56.41
C ARG A 2 -47.98 12.36 55.32
N MET A 3 -48.59 12.38 54.14
CA MET A 3 -48.21 11.58 52.97
C MET A 3 -47.20 12.42 52.19
N LEU A 4 -45.92 12.01 52.21
CA LEU A 4 -44.85 12.59 51.33
C LEU A 4 -44.95 11.94 49.97
N CYS A 5 -45.23 12.77 48.94
CA CYS A 5 -45.20 12.40 47.56
C CYS A 5 -43.76 12.64 47.02
N PHE A 6 -43.01 11.53 46.77
CA PHE A 6 -41.69 11.62 46.11
C PHE A 6 -41.89 11.72 44.60
N MET A 7 -41.66 12.91 44.05
CA MET A 7 -41.51 13.12 42.60
C MET A 7 -40.11 12.67 42.19
N THR A 8 -40.02 11.52 41.53
CA THR A 8 -38.78 11.07 40.85
C THR A 8 -38.63 11.79 39.54
N LEU A 9 -37.70 12.75 39.50
CA LEU A 9 -37.29 13.45 38.27
C LEU A 9 -36.37 12.52 37.46
N GLY A 10 -36.92 11.87 36.45
CA GLY A 10 -36.16 11.03 35.49
C GLY A 10 -35.34 11.90 34.55
N LEU A 11 -34.03 11.86 34.75
CA LEU A 11 -33.06 12.54 33.85
C LEU A 11 -32.91 11.70 32.58
N PHE A 12 -33.60 12.07 31.49
CA PHE A 12 -33.41 11.48 30.18
C PHE A 12 -32.08 11.98 29.62
N PHE A 13 -31.04 11.19 29.68
CA PHE A 13 -29.76 11.43 29.01
C PHE A 13 -29.93 11.05 27.54
N ALA A 14 -30.25 12.03 26.69
CA ALA A 14 -30.26 11.85 25.23
C ALA A 14 -28.82 11.68 24.75
N LEU A 15 -28.42 10.44 24.40
CA LEU A 15 -27.19 10.15 23.68
C LEU A 15 -27.29 10.74 22.29
N ILE A 16 -26.73 11.94 22.10
CA ILE A 16 -26.53 12.54 20.77
C ILE A 16 -25.37 11.79 20.13
N ALA A 17 -25.70 10.79 19.29
CA ALA A 17 -24.73 10.13 18.41
C ALA A 17 -24.33 11.13 17.32
N SER A 18 -23.25 11.86 17.51
CA SER A 18 -22.67 12.70 16.46
C SER A 18 -22.11 11.81 15.37
N PRO A 19 -22.48 11.99 14.09
CA PRO A 19 -21.85 11.28 12.99
C PRO A 19 -20.36 11.70 12.92
N LEU A 20 -19.46 10.74 13.11
CA LEU A 20 -18.03 10.93 12.98
C LEU A 20 -17.72 11.11 11.49
N MET A 21 -17.72 12.34 11.00
CA MET A 21 -17.28 12.64 9.63
C MET A 21 -15.78 12.48 9.56
N ALA A 22 -15.32 11.50 8.76
CA ALA A 22 -13.89 11.32 8.50
C ALA A 22 -13.30 12.58 7.85
N THR A 23 -12.19 13.07 8.40
CA THR A 23 -11.47 14.21 7.83
C THR A 23 -10.75 13.81 6.52
N PRO A 24 -10.45 14.76 5.61
CA PRO A 24 -9.67 14.47 4.38
C PRO A 24 -8.38 13.69 4.67
N ALA A 25 -7.63 14.08 5.68
CA ALA A 25 -6.39 13.40 6.09
C ALA A 25 -6.58 11.93 6.49
N GLN A 26 -7.73 11.57 7.09
CA GLN A 26 -8.06 10.17 7.41
C GLN A 26 -8.39 9.35 6.17
N LYS A 27 -8.99 9.96 5.16
CA LYS A 27 -9.29 9.31 3.88
C LYS A 27 -8.01 9.01 3.09
N ASP A 28 -7.07 9.95 3.06
CA ASP A 28 -5.80 9.80 2.35
C ASP A 28 -4.92 8.73 3.02
N ALA A 29 -4.88 8.70 4.35
CA ALA A 29 -4.17 7.66 5.09
C ALA A 29 -4.77 6.27 4.87
N ALA A 30 -6.11 6.15 4.85
CA ALA A 30 -6.79 4.88 4.60
C ALA A 30 -6.56 4.38 3.16
N SER A 31 -6.55 5.28 2.16
CA SER A 31 -6.24 4.94 0.77
C SER A 31 -4.80 4.46 0.61
N SER A 32 -3.85 5.13 1.21
CA SER A 32 -2.43 4.74 1.18
C SER A 32 -2.19 3.38 1.83
N GLN A 33 -2.84 3.07 2.94
CA GLN A 33 -2.76 1.76 3.58
C GLN A 33 -3.35 0.66 2.70
N SER A 34 -4.47 0.94 2.02
CA SER A 34 -5.09 0.00 1.08
C SER A 34 -4.17 -0.31 -0.09
N SER A 35 -3.54 0.70 -0.68
CA SER A 35 -2.56 0.55 -1.77
C SER A 35 -1.35 -0.29 -1.34
N LEU A 36 -0.78 -0.02 -0.17
CA LEU A 36 0.35 -0.81 0.34
C LEU A 36 -0.04 -2.27 0.61
N ALA A 37 -1.23 -2.54 1.12
CA ALA A 37 -1.72 -3.90 1.33
C ALA A 37 -1.92 -4.64 -0.01
N THR A 38 -2.43 -3.95 -1.03
CA THR A 38 -2.55 -4.48 -2.40
C THR A 38 -1.17 -4.79 -2.97
N GLY A 39 -0.23 -3.85 -2.88
CA GLY A 39 1.15 -4.02 -3.33
C GLY A 39 1.86 -5.19 -2.66
N GLN A 40 1.67 -5.36 -1.34
CA GLN A 40 2.19 -6.51 -0.61
C GLN A 40 1.65 -7.84 -1.14
N ARG A 41 0.35 -7.92 -1.37
CA ARG A 41 -0.29 -9.12 -1.94
C ARG A 41 0.27 -9.43 -3.32
N LEU A 42 0.31 -8.43 -4.21
CA LEU A 42 0.87 -8.58 -5.55
C LEU A 42 2.33 -9.06 -5.53
N PHE A 43 3.14 -8.54 -4.59
CA PHE A 43 4.51 -8.99 -4.39
C PHE A 43 4.58 -10.46 -3.98
N LEU A 44 3.75 -10.87 -3.02
CA LEU A 44 3.74 -12.25 -2.53
C LEU A 44 3.31 -13.23 -3.62
N ASP A 45 2.37 -12.83 -4.46
CA ASP A 45 1.79 -13.68 -5.50
C ASP A 45 2.69 -13.81 -6.75
N ASN A 46 3.49 -12.77 -7.08
CA ASN A 46 4.20 -12.70 -8.35
C ASN A 46 5.72 -12.61 -8.24
N CYS A 47 6.26 -12.19 -7.10
CA CYS A 47 7.67 -11.82 -6.98
C CYS A 47 8.42 -12.62 -5.90
N ALA A 48 7.71 -13.05 -4.86
CA ALA A 48 8.32 -13.64 -3.67
C ALA A 48 8.95 -15.02 -3.92
N GLU A 49 8.59 -15.70 -4.99
CA GLU A 49 9.23 -16.98 -5.37
C GLU A 49 10.73 -16.78 -5.66
N CYS A 50 11.07 -15.73 -6.40
CA CYS A 50 12.46 -15.38 -6.73
C CYS A 50 13.09 -14.43 -5.70
N HIS A 51 12.40 -13.32 -5.38
CA HIS A 51 12.96 -12.29 -4.51
C HIS A 51 12.79 -12.57 -3.01
N GLN A 52 12.19 -13.68 -2.64
CA GLN A 52 11.87 -14.11 -1.28
C GLN A 52 10.92 -13.14 -0.55
N ARG A 53 10.14 -13.62 0.44
CA ARG A 53 9.18 -12.80 1.19
C ARG A 53 9.81 -11.61 1.92
N ASN A 54 11.09 -11.74 2.28
CA ASN A 54 11.87 -10.70 2.95
C ASN A 54 12.60 -9.76 1.98
N GLY A 55 12.37 -9.90 0.69
CA GLY A 55 12.96 -9.08 -0.36
C GLY A 55 14.46 -9.25 -0.56
N ARG A 56 15.12 -10.25 0.08
CA ARG A 56 16.58 -10.42 0.02
C ARG A 56 17.07 -11.19 -1.20
N GLY A 57 16.15 -11.79 -1.96
CA GLY A 57 16.52 -12.61 -3.10
C GLY A 57 17.34 -13.86 -2.71
N ILE A 58 18.09 -14.38 -3.67
CA ILE A 58 19.02 -15.48 -3.48
C ILE A 58 20.37 -15.04 -4.05
N GLU A 59 21.39 -15.01 -3.21
CA GLU A 59 22.72 -14.51 -3.59
C GLU A 59 23.26 -15.24 -4.81
N GLY A 60 23.74 -14.47 -5.79
CA GLY A 60 24.26 -14.99 -7.06
C GLY A 60 23.21 -15.49 -8.07
N ILE A 61 21.92 -15.52 -7.70
CA ILE A 61 20.82 -15.99 -8.57
C ILE A 61 19.77 -14.91 -8.75
N TYR A 62 19.14 -14.45 -7.67
CA TYR A 62 18.10 -13.44 -7.69
C TYR A 62 18.48 -12.24 -6.84
N PRO A 63 18.46 -11.01 -7.40
CA PRO A 63 18.95 -9.84 -6.68
C PRO A 63 18.08 -9.48 -5.47
N SER A 64 18.71 -8.93 -4.42
CA SER A 64 18.01 -8.35 -3.30
C SER A 64 17.27 -7.09 -3.72
N LEU A 65 16.02 -6.96 -3.28
CA LEU A 65 15.22 -5.73 -3.33
C LEU A 65 15.35 -4.94 -2.03
N ALA A 66 15.64 -5.63 -0.92
CA ALA A 66 15.90 -5.00 0.36
C ALA A 66 17.24 -4.23 0.30
N SER A 67 17.20 -2.96 0.67
CA SER A 67 18.35 -2.05 0.62
C SER A 67 18.98 -1.88 -0.79
N SER A 68 18.22 -2.14 -1.84
CA SER A 68 18.65 -1.99 -3.23
C SER A 68 18.74 -0.51 -3.62
N GLU A 69 19.85 -0.09 -4.18
CA GLU A 69 20.02 1.29 -4.69
C GLU A 69 19.03 1.61 -5.82
N VAL A 70 18.72 0.64 -6.69
CA VAL A 70 17.73 0.80 -7.76
C VAL A 70 16.33 1.01 -7.16
N VAL A 71 15.96 0.20 -6.16
CA VAL A 71 14.64 0.29 -5.52
C VAL A 71 14.46 1.60 -4.76
N ARG A 72 15.52 2.08 -4.10
CA ARG A 72 15.52 3.36 -3.37
C ARG A 72 15.64 4.57 -4.28
N GLY A 73 16.18 4.40 -5.48
CA GLY A 73 16.39 5.45 -6.44
C GLY A 73 15.10 5.97 -7.08
N ASN A 74 15.09 6.12 -8.38
CA ASN A 74 13.92 6.60 -9.12
C ASN A 74 12.87 5.49 -9.28
N GLY A 75 11.62 5.76 -8.91
CA GLY A 75 10.50 4.83 -9.10
C GLY A 75 10.24 4.45 -10.56
N VAL A 76 10.61 5.33 -11.50
CA VAL A 76 10.53 5.06 -12.95
C VAL A 76 11.47 3.93 -13.37
N ASP A 77 12.66 3.82 -12.78
CA ASP A 77 13.59 2.74 -13.09
C ASP A 77 13.04 1.39 -12.64
N VAL A 78 12.38 1.35 -11.49
CA VAL A 78 11.67 0.14 -11.01
C VAL A 78 10.49 -0.20 -11.92
N ALA A 79 9.74 0.81 -12.37
CA ALA A 79 8.63 0.63 -13.32
C ALA A 79 9.10 0.05 -14.65
N LEU A 80 10.16 0.61 -15.22
CA LEU A 80 10.76 0.11 -16.46
C LEU A 80 11.24 -1.34 -16.31
N GLN A 81 11.80 -1.70 -15.15
CA GLN A 81 12.21 -3.07 -14.86
C GLN A 81 11.01 -4.03 -14.89
N LEU A 82 9.86 -3.65 -14.32
CA LEU A 82 8.63 -4.45 -14.36
C LEU A 82 8.04 -4.53 -15.77
N ILE A 83 8.04 -3.43 -16.50
CA ILE A 83 7.47 -3.35 -17.85
C ILE A 83 8.27 -4.18 -18.84
N ILE A 84 9.60 -4.10 -18.79
CA ILE A 84 10.49 -4.73 -19.78
C ILE A 84 10.88 -6.16 -19.36
N GLY A 85 11.07 -6.39 -18.05
CA GLY A 85 11.72 -7.59 -17.52
C GLY A 85 13.24 -7.53 -17.70
N ARG A 86 13.97 -8.51 -17.15
CA ARG A 86 15.41 -8.62 -17.33
C ARG A 86 15.93 -10.02 -17.00
N GLY A 87 16.57 -10.68 -17.94
CA GLY A 87 17.05 -12.05 -17.74
C GLY A 87 15.91 -13.01 -17.43
N GLU A 88 15.95 -13.67 -16.29
CA GLU A 88 14.89 -14.57 -15.82
C GLU A 88 13.63 -13.81 -15.30
N MET A 89 13.74 -12.51 -15.03
CA MET A 89 12.59 -11.71 -14.61
C MET A 89 11.67 -11.40 -15.81
N PRO A 90 10.42 -11.87 -15.80
CA PRO A 90 9.51 -11.64 -16.91
C PRO A 90 9.04 -10.17 -16.97
N SER A 91 8.49 -9.79 -18.15
CA SER A 91 7.71 -8.57 -18.29
C SER A 91 6.33 -8.76 -17.65
N PHE A 92 5.89 -7.75 -16.91
CA PHE A 92 4.55 -7.72 -16.30
C PHE A 92 3.59 -6.76 -17.03
N ALA A 93 4.01 -6.14 -18.14
CA ALA A 93 3.21 -5.15 -18.87
C ALA A 93 1.85 -5.67 -19.35
N SER A 94 1.75 -6.98 -19.64
CA SER A 94 0.49 -7.62 -20.05
C SER A 94 -0.27 -8.30 -18.89
N ALA A 95 0.37 -8.45 -17.73
CA ALA A 95 -0.16 -9.18 -16.59
C ALA A 95 -0.75 -8.27 -15.50
N MET A 96 -0.30 -7.01 -15.43
CA MET A 96 -0.71 -6.05 -14.41
C MET A 96 -1.10 -4.72 -15.05
N GLY A 97 -2.18 -4.11 -14.53
CA GLY A 97 -2.56 -2.75 -14.87
C GLY A 97 -1.64 -1.71 -14.23
N ALA A 98 -1.74 -0.45 -14.69
CA ALA A 98 -0.88 0.63 -14.19
C ALA A 98 -1.09 0.90 -12.69
N GLU A 99 -2.31 0.79 -12.18
CA GLU A 99 -2.61 0.94 -10.74
C GLU A 99 -1.96 -0.17 -9.92
N GLU A 100 -2.08 -1.43 -10.35
CA GLU A 100 -1.47 -2.57 -9.67
C GLU A 100 0.05 -2.47 -9.65
N MET A 101 0.66 -2.04 -10.77
CA MET A 101 2.10 -1.79 -10.83
C MET A 101 2.52 -0.67 -9.88
N ALA A 102 1.77 0.43 -9.81
CA ALA A 102 2.05 1.53 -8.88
C ALA A 102 1.98 1.06 -7.42
N ASP A 103 0.95 0.31 -7.04
CA ASP A 103 0.79 -0.26 -5.70
C ASP A 103 1.95 -1.21 -5.36
N LEU A 104 2.31 -2.11 -6.28
CA LEU A 104 3.43 -3.04 -6.12
C LEU A 104 4.77 -2.31 -5.96
N ILE A 105 5.05 -1.32 -6.80
CA ILE A 105 6.28 -0.54 -6.76
C ILE A 105 6.36 0.23 -5.44
N ASN A 106 5.28 0.90 -5.03
CA ASN A 106 5.22 1.66 -3.80
C ASN A 106 5.42 0.76 -2.56
N TYR A 107 4.88 -0.46 -2.57
CA TYR A 107 5.15 -1.45 -1.53
C TYR A 107 6.64 -1.81 -1.49
N VAL A 108 7.23 -2.26 -2.61
CA VAL A 108 8.64 -2.69 -2.68
C VAL A 108 9.58 -1.56 -2.28
N ARG A 109 9.29 -0.33 -2.67
CA ARG A 109 10.09 0.87 -2.37
C ARG A 109 9.99 1.34 -0.92
N ASN A 110 9.07 0.78 -0.14
CA ASN A 110 8.88 1.14 1.27
C ASN A 110 8.90 -0.09 2.21
N ALA A 111 9.18 -1.29 1.68
CA ALA A 111 9.33 -2.50 2.45
C ALA A 111 10.79 -2.74 2.84
N TRP A 112 11.00 -3.57 3.85
CA TRP A 112 12.31 -4.08 4.30
C TRP A 112 13.37 -3.02 4.58
N GLY A 113 12.96 -1.84 5.06
CA GLY A 113 13.84 -0.71 5.34
C GLY A 113 14.23 0.11 4.11
N ASN A 114 13.56 -0.10 2.99
CA ASN A 114 13.60 0.86 1.87
C ASN A 114 12.76 2.08 2.22
N GLU A 115 13.16 3.24 1.69
CA GLU A 115 12.43 4.51 1.76
C GLU A 115 12.50 5.16 0.39
N GLY A 116 11.34 5.25 -0.28
CA GLY A 116 11.25 5.82 -1.63
C GLY A 116 9.96 6.59 -1.86
N ASP A 117 10.04 7.65 -2.64
CA ASP A 117 8.86 8.45 -3.02
C ASP A 117 7.85 7.61 -3.79
N ALA A 118 6.58 7.91 -3.63
CA ALA A 118 5.51 7.22 -4.34
C ALA A 118 5.56 7.53 -5.84
N ILE A 119 5.23 6.52 -6.65
CA ILE A 119 4.95 6.66 -8.08
C ILE A 119 3.44 6.47 -8.30
N ASP A 120 2.87 7.24 -9.22
CA ASP A 120 1.45 7.15 -9.55
C ASP A 120 1.18 6.31 -10.81
N ALA A 121 -0.04 5.81 -10.94
CA ALA A 121 -0.49 5.02 -12.08
C ALA A 121 -0.39 5.78 -13.41
N ALA A 122 -0.64 7.10 -13.41
CA ALA A 122 -0.55 7.91 -14.61
C ALA A 122 0.88 7.97 -15.16
N THR A 123 1.89 7.91 -14.28
CA THR A 123 3.29 7.78 -14.70
C THR A 123 3.55 6.43 -15.35
N ILE A 124 3.04 5.34 -14.77
CA ILE A 124 3.16 3.99 -15.34
C ILE A 124 2.48 3.91 -16.72
N GLU A 125 1.27 4.46 -16.86
CA GLU A 125 0.55 4.50 -18.13
C GLU A 125 1.33 5.19 -19.26
N ARG A 126 2.09 6.24 -18.91
CA ARG A 126 2.95 6.92 -19.90
C ARG A 126 4.15 6.08 -20.35
N LEU A 127 4.62 5.17 -19.49
CA LEU A 127 5.76 4.29 -19.79
C LEU A 127 5.36 3.06 -20.62
N ILE A 128 4.12 2.61 -20.53
CA ILE A 128 3.60 1.43 -21.25
C ILE A 128 3.22 1.77 -22.70
N LYS A 129 2.95 3.06 -23.00
CA LYS A 129 2.57 3.54 -24.35
C LYS A 129 3.77 3.65 -25.26
#